data_9fa2b90f6886e147735f7ea7583c3d55
#
_entry.id   9fa2b90f6886e147735f7ea7583c3d55
#
_cell.length_a   1.000
_cell.length_b   1.000
_cell.length_c   1.000
_cell.angle_alpha   90.00
_cell.angle_beta   90.00
_cell.angle_gamma   90.00
#
_symmetry.space_group_name_H-M   'P 1'
#
loop_
_entity.id
_entity.type
_entity.pdbx_description
1 polymer ?
#
loop_
_entity_poly.entity_id
_entity_poly.type
_entity_poly.pdbx_seq_one_letter_code
_entity_poly.pdbx_strand_id
1 'polypeptide(L)'
;MINISGHILPIKNIVDMAHAKGVEVMVDGAHTVGHLNFKIPELGCDYFGSSLHKWLSVPLGAGLLYVKKDKVSKINPFFSDGDRETDDIRRLNHIGTHPVHTDLTILDSINYYQTIGAERKEDRMRFLQKYWSEQVREYPGIILNTPKESWRSCGIANVGVEGIQPSVLAKRLLDEYNIWTVAINGPVYGCRITPNIYTTTEELDQFVKALKEIADS
;
A
#
# COMPACT_ATOMS: atom_id res chain seq x y z
N MET A 1 -2.31 0.42 5.69
CA MET A 1 -1.76 1.69 5.14
C MET A 1 -2.79 2.32 4.23
N ILE A 2 -3.01 3.62 4.38
CA ILE A 2 -3.95 4.40 3.55
C ILE A 2 -3.29 4.69 2.20
N ASN A 3 -3.95 4.27 1.13
CA ASN A 3 -3.40 4.33 -0.23
C ASN A 3 -3.28 5.74 -0.82
N ILE A 4 -3.97 6.73 -0.26
CA ILE A 4 -3.98 8.12 -0.78
C ILE A 4 -3.01 9.05 -0.06
N SER A 5 -2.73 8.80 1.23
CA SER A 5 -1.91 9.69 2.06
C SER A 5 -0.69 9.00 2.69
N GLY A 6 -0.60 7.66 2.58
CA GLY A 6 0.49 6.87 3.14
C GLY A 6 0.43 6.63 4.66
N HIS A 7 -0.64 7.06 5.34
CA HIS A 7 -0.78 6.84 6.79
C HIS A 7 -0.82 5.34 7.13
N ILE A 8 0.06 4.93 8.03
CA ILE A 8 0.01 3.60 8.66
C ILE A 8 -0.90 3.70 9.89
N LEU A 9 -1.99 2.92 9.88
CA LEU A 9 -2.93 2.86 10.99
C LEU A 9 -2.45 1.87 12.06
N PRO A 10 -2.71 2.13 13.36
CA PRO A 10 -2.36 1.22 14.46
C PRO A 10 -3.34 0.04 14.52
N ILE A 11 -3.26 -0.87 13.55
CA ILE A 11 -4.23 -1.96 13.34
C ILE A 11 -4.42 -2.80 14.58
N LYS A 12 -3.32 -3.20 15.27
CA LYS A 12 -3.39 -3.99 16.49
C LYS A 12 -4.29 -3.33 17.56
N ASN A 13 -4.09 -2.03 17.79
CA ASN A 13 -4.89 -1.30 18.78
C ASN A 13 -6.36 -1.20 18.37
N ILE A 14 -6.62 -0.99 17.06
CA ILE A 14 -7.98 -0.95 16.52
C ILE A 14 -8.67 -2.30 16.71
N VAL A 15 -7.97 -3.39 16.42
CA VAL A 15 -8.47 -4.77 16.61
C VAL A 15 -8.80 -5.02 18.09
N ASP A 16 -7.89 -4.68 19.00
CA ASP A 16 -8.10 -4.90 20.45
C ASP A 16 -9.32 -4.12 20.95
N MET A 17 -9.49 -2.87 20.50
CA MET A 17 -10.66 -2.04 20.86
C MET A 17 -11.97 -2.61 20.28
N ALA A 18 -11.96 -3.12 19.06
CA ALA A 18 -13.13 -3.72 18.42
C ALA A 18 -13.52 -5.03 19.10
N HIS A 19 -12.54 -5.90 19.35
CA HIS A 19 -12.75 -7.18 20.04
C HIS A 19 -13.26 -7.00 21.48
N ALA A 20 -12.82 -5.97 22.19
CA ALA A 20 -13.36 -5.64 23.52
C ALA A 20 -14.87 -5.31 23.49
N LYS A 21 -15.41 -5.00 22.31
CA LYS A 21 -16.84 -4.74 22.06
C LYS A 21 -17.54 -5.89 21.32
N GLY A 22 -16.88 -7.03 21.13
CA GLY A 22 -17.41 -8.17 20.39
C GLY A 22 -17.53 -7.96 18.88
N VAL A 23 -16.80 -6.99 18.32
CA VAL A 23 -16.83 -6.66 16.87
C VAL A 23 -15.65 -7.31 16.15
N GLU A 24 -15.93 -8.05 15.09
CA GLU A 24 -14.90 -8.64 14.22
C GLU A 24 -14.26 -7.56 13.31
N VAL A 25 -12.99 -7.77 12.96
CA VAL A 25 -12.22 -6.83 12.15
C VAL A 25 -11.69 -7.46 10.88
N MET A 26 -12.02 -6.87 9.74
CA MET A 26 -11.40 -7.13 8.45
C MET A 26 -10.44 -6.00 8.10
N VAL A 27 -9.22 -6.37 7.73
CA VAL A 27 -8.18 -5.43 7.33
C VAL A 27 -8.01 -5.45 5.82
N ASP A 28 -8.20 -4.31 5.17
CA ASP A 28 -7.71 -4.10 3.80
C ASP A 28 -6.21 -3.78 3.85
N GLY A 29 -5.42 -4.79 3.55
CA GLY A 29 -3.96 -4.73 3.50
C GLY A 29 -3.40 -4.59 2.08
N ALA A 30 -4.19 -4.13 1.10
CA ALA A 30 -3.80 -4.08 -0.31
C ALA A 30 -2.48 -3.36 -0.59
N HIS A 31 -2.05 -2.46 0.29
CA HIS A 31 -0.78 -1.73 0.17
C HIS A 31 0.26 -2.11 1.23
N THR A 32 0.15 -3.27 1.88
CA THR A 32 1.04 -3.63 2.99
C THR A 32 1.93 -4.85 2.69
N VAL A 33 1.40 -5.89 2.04
CA VAL A 33 2.19 -7.09 1.72
C VAL A 33 3.28 -6.75 0.70
N GLY A 34 4.52 -7.09 1.05
CA GLY A 34 5.71 -6.75 0.26
C GLY A 34 6.16 -5.28 0.40
N HIS A 35 5.48 -4.46 1.20
CA HIS A 35 5.80 -3.06 1.50
C HIS A 35 6.30 -2.89 2.93
N LEU A 36 5.57 -3.46 3.89
CA LEU A 36 5.90 -3.42 5.32
C LEU A 36 6.34 -4.80 5.79
N ASN A 37 7.22 -4.83 6.78
CA ASN A 37 7.65 -6.05 7.45
C ASN A 37 6.74 -6.30 8.67
N PHE A 38 5.79 -7.20 8.53
CA PHE A 38 4.83 -7.57 9.59
C PHE A 38 4.34 -9.00 9.40
N LYS A 39 3.71 -9.55 10.43
CA LYS A 39 3.05 -10.85 10.37
C LYS A 39 1.55 -10.69 10.60
N ILE A 40 0.72 -11.20 9.69
CA ILE A 40 -0.74 -11.11 9.77
C ILE A 40 -1.28 -11.61 11.12
N PRO A 41 -0.84 -12.75 11.67
CA PRO A 41 -1.34 -13.22 12.97
C PRO A 41 -1.08 -12.26 14.14
N GLU A 42 0.02 -11.48 14.08
CA GLU A 42 0.36 -10.52 15.14
C GLU A 42 -0.58 -9.29 15.16
N LEU A 43 -1.27 -9.01 14.05
CA LEU A 43 -2.30 -7.97 13.99
C LEU A 43 -3.55 -8.35 14.79
N GLY A 44 -3.81 -9.66 14.98
CA GLY A 44 -4.95 -10.19 15.71
C GLY A 44 -6.29 -10.10 14.99
N CYS A 45 -6.34 -9.56 13.76
CA CYS A 45 -7.57 -9.39 12.98
C CYS A 45 -8.20 -10.73 12.60
N ASP A 46 -9.51 -10.71 12.36
CA ASP A 46 -10.27 -11.92 12.00
C ASP A 46 -10.12 -12.25 10.51
N TYR A 47 -9.99 -11.21 9.69
CA TYR A 47 -9.85 -11.31 8.23
C TYR A 47 -8.80 -10.31 7.75
N PHE A 48 -8.07 -10.68 6.68
CA PHE A 48 -7.11 -9.79 6.04
C PHE A 48 -7.08 -10.05 4.53
N GLY A 49 -7.28 -9.02 3.74
CA GLY A 49 -7.16 -9.09 2.28
C GLY A 49 -5.99 -8.27 1.76
N SER A 50 -5.32 -8.75 0.70
CA SER A 50 -4.26 -7.99 0.04
C SER A 50 -4.15 -8.29 -1.44
N SER A 51 -3.74 -7.27 -2.20
CA SER A 51 -3.32 -7.42 -3.59
C SER A 51 -1.84 -7.80 -3.63
N LEU A 52 -1.48 -8.86 -4.34
CA LEU A 52 -0.08 -9.30 -4.46
C LEU A 52 0.66 -8.62 -5.63
N HIS A 53 -0.08 -8.10 -6.60
CA HIS A 53 0.46 -7.42 -7.79
C HIS A 53 0.98 -5.99 -7.53
N LYS A 54 0.91 -5.49 -6.30
CA LYS A 54 1.42 -4.15 -5.94
C LYS A 54 2.88 -4.26 -5.47
N TRP A 55 3.08 -4.29 -4.17
CA TRP A 55 4.41 -4.20 -3.57
C TRP A 55 5.17 -5.53 -3.51
N LEU A 56 4.45 -6.66 -3.59
CA LEU A 56 5.09 -7.97 -3.73
C LEU A 56 5.53 -8.25 -5.18
N SER A 57 5.06 -7.44 -6.15
CA SER A 57 5.46 -7.51 -7.56
C SER A 57 5.03 -8.79 -8.30
N VAL A 58 3.96 -9.43 -7.88
CA VAL A 58 3.29 -10.48 -8.65
C VAL A 58 2.62 -9.83 -9.87
N PRO A 59 2.53 -10.49 -11.04
CA PRO A 59 1.70 -10.02 -12.15
C PRO A 59 0.24 -9.76 -11.75
N LEU A 60 -0.47 -8.95 -12.53
CA LEU A 60 -1.86 -8.58 -12.25
C LEU A 60 -2.76 -9.81 -12.11
N GLY A 61 -3.72 -9.73 -11.19
CA GLY A 61 -4.76 -10.74 -11.00
C GLY A 61 -4.59 -11.61 -9.76
N ALA A 62 -3.48 -11.48 -9.01
CA ALA A 62 -3.28 -12.24 -7.76
C ALA A 62 -3.61 -11.41 -6.51
N GLY A 63 -4.19 -12.09 -5.53
CA GLY A 63 -4.48 -11.57 -4.20
C GLY A 63 -4.43 -12.69 -3.16
N LEU A 64 -4.55 -12.31 -1.89
CA LEU A 64 -4.72 -13.25 -0.80
C LEU A 64 -5.88 -12.83 0.11
N LEU A 65 -6.54 -13.83 0.67
CA LEU A 65 -7.47 -13.70 1.76
C LEU A 65 -6.98 -14.57 2.93
N TYR A 66 -6.67 -13.93 4.04
CA TYR A 66 -6.44 -14.61 5.32
C TYR A 66 -7.75 -14.60 6.11
N VAL A 67 -8.10 -15.74 6.67
CA VAL A 67 -9.22 -15.91 7.59
C VAL A 67 -8.70 -16.63 8.83
N LYS A 68 -8.97 -16.06 10.00
CA LYS A 68 -8.66 -16.70 11.27
C LYS A 68 -9.39 -18.04 11.37
N LYS A 69 -8.71 -19.10 11.83
CA LYS A 69 -9.22 -20.48 11.74
C LYS A 69 -10.63 -20.66 12.33
N ASP A 70 -10.89 -20.06 13.49
CA ASP A 70 -12.20 -20.11 14.18
C ASP A 70 -13.31 -19.31 13.45
N LYS A 71 -12.98 -18.60 12.37
CA LYS A 71 -13.92 -17.84 11.56
C LYS A 71 -14.26 -18.53 10.23
N VAL A 72 -13.46 -19.49 9.78
CA VAL A 72 -13.66 -20.15 8.48
C VAL A 72 -15.06 -20.75 8.35
N SER A 73 -15.52 -21.45 9.40
CA SER A 73 -16.85 -22.08 9.39
C SER A 73 -18.03 -21.10 9.36
N LYS A 74 -17.81 -19.84 9.71
CA LYS A 74 -18.84 -18.78 9.72
C LYS A 74 -19.07 -18.16 8.34
N ILE A 75 -18.14 -18.34 7.41
CA ILE A 75 -18.26 -17.79 6.06
C ILE A 75 -19.01 -18.77 5.18
N ASN A 76 -20.09 -18.30 4.56
CA ASN A 76 -20.79 -19.08 3.55
C ASN A 76 -20.10 -18.88 2.19
N PRO A 77 -19.60 -19.95 1.53
CA PRO A 77 -19.06 -19.82 0.18
C PRO A 77 -20.18 -19.42 -0.79
N PHE A 78 -19.90 -18.46 -1.64
CA PHE A 78 -20.85 -18.06 -2.69
C PHE A 78 -20.96 -19.15 -3.77
N PHE A 79 -19.84 -19.77 -4.09
CA PHE A 79 -19.77 -21.01 -4.86
C PHE A 79 -19.05 -22.06 -4.01
N SER A 80 -19.56 -23.30 -4.05
CA SER A 80 -18.97 -24.40 -3.30
C SER A 80 -18.31 -25.41 -4.23
N ASP A 81 -17.13 -25.85 -3.89
CA ASP A 81 -16.38 -26.89 -4.58
C ASP A 81 -16.64 -28.28 -3.94
N GLY A 82 -17.90 -28.60 -3.69
CA GLY A 82 -18.28 -29.92 -3.20
C GLY A 82 -18.05 -30.13 -1.71
N ASP A 83 -17.86 -31.38 -1.30
CA ASP A 83 -17.95 -31.87 0.07
C ASP A 83 -16.68 -31.63 0.90
N ARG A 84 -16.33 -30.35 1.12
CA ARG A 84 -15.24 -30.01 2.05
C ARG A 84 -15.80 -29.74 3.44
N GLU A 85 -15.02 -30.08 4.46
CA GLU A 85 -15.34 -29.78 5.85
C GLU A 85 -15.56 -28.28 6.06
N THR A 86 -16.44 -27.91 6.98
CA THR A 86 -16.85 -26.52 7.19
C THR A 86 -15.71 -25.61 7.66
N ASP A 87 -14.66 -26.16 8.27
CA ASP A 87 -13.46 -25.44 8.72
C ASP A 87 -12.29 -25.50 7.71
N ASP A 88 -12.47 -26.13 6.55
CA ASP A 88 -11.49 -26.13 5.46
C ASP A 88 -11.62 -24.84 4.64
N ILE A 89 -10.61 -23.97 4.73
CA ILE A 89 -10.60 -22.70 4.01
C ILE A 89 -10.65 -22.88 2.47
N ARG A 90 -10.23 -24.03 1.95
CA ARG A 90 -10.24 -24.31 0.49
C ARG A 90 -11.66 -24.33 -0.07
N ARG A 91 -12.69 -24.54 0.76
CA ARG A 91 -14.10 -24.45 0.34
C ARG A 91 -14.51 -23.03 -0.12
N LEU A 92 -13.74 -22.01 0.27
CA LEU A 92 -13.96 -20.61 -0.13
C LEU A 92 -13.29 -20.24 -1.45
N ASN A 93 -12.51 -21.15 -2.03
CA ASN A 93 -11.69 -20.92 -3.20
C ASN A 93 -12.21 -21.73 -4.41
N HIS A 94 -13.44 -21.48 -4.82
CA HIS A 94 -13.96 -22.04 -6.09
C HIS A 94 -13.46 -21.18 -7.25
N ILE A 95 -12.54 -21.70 -8.04
CA ILE A 95 -11.89 -20.97 -9.14
C ILE A 95 -12.32 -21.48 -10.53
N GLY A 96 -12.83 -22.71 -10.64
CA GLY A 96 -13.13 -23.30 -11.95
C GLY A 96 -11.92 -23.24 -12.89
N THR A 97 -12.17 -22.99 -14.18
CA THR A 97 -11.12 -22.76 -15.16
C THR A 97 -10.66 -21.30 -15.13
N HIS A 98 -9.38 -21.06 -14.81
CA HIS A 98 -8.80 -19.72 -14.73
C HIS A 98 -7.37 -19.69 -15.29
N PRO A 99 -6.85 -18.51 -15.64
CA PRO A 99 -5.45 -18.35 -16.04
C PRO A 99 -4.51 -18.63 -14.86
N VAL A 100 -3.73 -19.71 -14.92
CA VAL A 100 -2.83 -20.12 -13.83
C VAL A 100 -1.45 -19.45 -13.85
N HIS A 101 -1.09 -18.77 -14.93
CA HIS A 101 0.24 -18.17 -15.09
C HIS A 101 0.60 -17.16 -13.98
N THR A 102 -0.37 -16.38 -13.53
CA THR A 102 -0.17 -15.43 -12.41
C THR A 102 0.08 -16.17 -11.11
N ASP A 103 -0.71 -17.20 -10.80
CA ASP A 103 -0.57 -17.98 -9.56
C ASP A 103 0.79 -18.69 -9.50
N LEU A 104 1.28 -19.22 -10.63
CA LEU A 104 2.58 -19.88 -10.72
C LEU A 104 3.76 -18.94 -10.43
N THR A 105 3.61 -17.65 -10.68
CA THR A 105 4.66 -16.64 -10.42
C THR A 105 4.70 -16.12 -8.98
N ILE A 106 3.72 -16.47 -8.15
CA ILE A 106 3.68 -16.00 -6.74
C ILE A 106 4.94 -16.43 -6.00
N LEU A 107 5.38 -17.67 -6.17
CA LEU A 107 6.58 -18.18 -5.51
C LEU A 107 7.84 -17.43 -5.95
N ASP A 108 7.96 -17.09 -7.22
CA ASP A 108 9.11 -16.33 -7.73
C ASP A 108 9.16 -14.93 -7.10
N SER A 109 8.01 -14.27 -6.98
CA SER A 109 7.89 -12.97 -6.33
C SER A 109 8.21 -13.04 -4.83
N ILE A 110 7.82 -14.12 -4.13
CA ILE A 110 8.18 -14.36 -2.74
C ILE A 110 9.69 -14.56 -2.61
N ASN A 111 10.29 -15.40 -3.47
CA ASN A 111 11.73 -15.64 -3.46
C ASN A 111 12.53 -14.34 -3.74
N TYR A 112 12.07 -13.54 -4.70
CA TYR A 112 12.66 -12.23 -4.97
C TYR A 112 12.57 -11.30 -3.75
N TYR A 113 11.40 -11.20 -3.11
CA TYR A 113 11.20 -10.43 -1.89
C TYR A 113 12.09 -10.89 -0.74
N GLN A 114 12.20 -12.22 -0.54
CA GLN A 114 13.05 -12.80 0.50
C GLN A 114 14.55 -12.59 0.23
N THR A 115 14.96 -12.61 -1.04
CA THR A 115 16.36 -12.34 -1.45
C THR A 115 16.76 -10.90 -1.13
N ILE A 116 15.87 -9.94 -1.32
CA ILE A 116 16.09 -8.55 -0.91
C ILE A 116 16.12 -8.45 0.62
N GLY A 117 15.21 -9.14 1.29
CA GLY A 117 14.95 -9.08 2.73
C GLY A 117 13.86 -8.05 3.07
N ALA A 118 12.89 -8.47 3.88
CA ALA A 118 11.72 -7.68 4.23
C ALA A 118 12.08 -6.34 4.88
N GLU A 119 12.96 -6.38 5.88
CA GLU A 119 13.44 -5.20 6.61
C GLU A 119 14.19 -4.24 5.68
N ARG A 120 15.16 -4.76 4.91
CA ARG A 120 15.93 -3.95 3.95
C ARG A 120 15.04 -3.25 2.92
N LYS A 121 14.00 -3.95 2.45
CA LYS A 121 13.04 -3.38 1.50
C LYS A 121 12.23 -2.25 2.15
N GLU A 122 11.70 -2.46 3.35
CA GLU A 122 10.96 -1.44 4.09
C GLU A 122 11.84 -0.23 4.39
N ASP A 123 13.07 -0.42 4.88
CA ASP A 123 14.01 0.65 5.17
C ASP A 123 14.32 1.49 3.94
N ARG A 124 14.54 0.84 2.79
CA ARG A 124 14.74 1.54 1.51
C ARG A 124 13.53 2.39 1.13
N MET A 125 12.32 1.85 1.30
CA MET A 125 11.09 2.58 0.99
C MET A 125 10.90 3.80 1.90
N ARG A 126 11.18 3.65 3.21
CA ARG A 126 11.15 4.74 4.18
C ARG A 126 12.21 5.79 3.88
N PHE A 127 13.42 5.37 3.55
CA PHE A 127 14.50 6.26 3.14
C PHE A 127 14.08 7.11 1.94
N LEU A 128 13.60 6.50 0.87
CA LEU A 128 13.21 7.21 -0.36
C LEU A 128 12.08 8.21 -0.10
N GLN A 129 11.07 7.82 0.68
CA GLN A 129 9.96 8.71 1.02
C GLN A 129 10.44 9.91 1.84
N LYS A 130 11.29 9.70 2.85
CA LYS A 130 11.86 10.75 3.67
C LYS A 130 12.81 11.64 2.88
N TYR A 131 13.64 11.08 2.04
CA TYR A 131 14.65 11.78 1.25
C TYR A 131 14.09 13.00 0.50
N TRP A 132 12.98 12.80 -0.19
CA TRP A 132 12.36 13.89 -0.91
C TRP A 132 11.42 14.74 -0.04
N SER A 133 10.64 14.09 0.83
CA SER A 133 9.59 14.79 1.57
C SER A 133 10.13 15.79 2.61
N GLU A 134 11.27 15.51 3.22
CA GLU A 134 11.89 16.43 4.17
C GLU A 134 12.48 17.68 3.49
N GLN A 135 12.87 17.58 2.22
CA GLN A 135 13.37 18.74 1.44
C GLN A 135 12.27 19.74 1.08
N VAL A 136 10.99 19.33 1.15
CA VAL A 136 9.85 20.18 0.77
C VAL A 136 8.88 20.44 1.93
N ARG A 137 9.05 19.78 3.08
CA ARG A 137 8.11 19.85 4.19
C ARG A 137 7.86 21.26 4.72
N GLU A 138 8.89 22.06 4.80
CA GLU A 138 8.83 23.44 5.28
C GLU A 138 8.95 24.45 4.12
N TYR A 139 8.80 23.99 2.86
CA TYR A 139 8.89 24.87 1.70
C TYR A 139 7.59 25.65 1.53
N PRO A 140 7.63 26.99 1.38
CA PRO A 140 6.44 27.82 1.20
C PRO A 140 5.58 27.32 0.03
N GLY A 141 4.26 27.30 0.21
CA GLY A 141 3.31 26.88 -0.81
C GLY A 141 3.22 25.36 -1.02
N ILE A 142 4.06 24.53 -0.38
CA ILE A 142 3.97 23.06 -0.49
C ILE A 142 3.25 22.48 0.73
N ILE A 143 2.23 21.65 0.50
CA ILE A 143 1.44 20.97 1.54
C ILE A 143 1.76 19.49 1.52
N LEU A 144 2.41 18.97 2.56
CA LEU A 144 2.70 17.56 2.71
C LEU A 144 1.65 16.89 3.60
N ASN A 145 0.78 16.08 3.00
CA ASN A 145 -0.34 15.40 3.67
C ASN A 145 0.07 14.09 4.37
N THR A 146 1.35 13.74 4.33
CA THR A 146 1.90 12.50 4.90
C THR A 146 2.56 12.77 6.25
N PRO A 147 2.35 11.91 7.28
CA PRO A 147 2.96 12.09 8.58
C PRO A 147 4.49 12.17 8.53
N LYS A 148 5.05 13.00 9.44
CA LYS A 148 6.51 13.14 9.60
C LYS A 148 7.13 11.92 10.29
N GLU A 149 6.39 11.33 11.20
CA GLU A 149 6.86 10.22 12.02
C GLU A 149 7.06 8.96 11.17
N SER A 150 8.28 8.41 11.22
CA SER A 150 8.68 7.29 10.38
C SER A 150 7.83 6.03 10.59
N TRP A 151 7.32 5.81 11.81
CA TRP A 151 6.45 4.67 12.11
C TRP A 151 5.02 4.81 11.56
N ARG A 152 4.62 6.03 11.14
CA ARG A 152 3.30 6.34 10.58
C ARG A 152 3.27 6.45 9.07
N SER A 153 4.39 6.35 8.38
CA SER A 153 4.47 6.41 6.92
C SER A 153 5.56 5.47 6.38
N CYS A 154 5.48 5.12 5.10
CA CYS A 154 6.51 4.37 4.37
C CYS A 154 6.55 4.85 2.92
N GLY A 155 6.66 3.98 1.91
CA GLY A 155 6.86 4.36 0.51
C GLY A 155 5.71 5.13 -0.17
N ILE A 156 4.54 5.28 0.47
CA ILE A 156 3.45 6.11 -0.06
C ILE A 156 3.44 7.46 0.64
N ALA A 157 3.35 8.54 -0.14
CA ALA A 157 3.14 9.88 0.36
C ALA A 157 2.14 10.66 -0.50
N ASN A 158 1.69 11.81 -0.01
CA ASN A 158 0.85 12.74 -0.74
C ASN A 158 1.33 14.16 -0.51
N VAL A 159 1.48 14.92 -1.60
CA VAL A 159 1.93 16.31 -1.59
C VAL A 159 1.06 17.15 -2.53
N GLY A 160 0.69 18.33 -2.07
CA GLY A 160 0.00 19.35 -2.83
C GLY A 160 0.79 20.64 -2.93
N VAL A 161 0.31 21.56 -3.79
CA VAL A 161 0.78 22.93 -3.87
C VAL A 161 -0.42 23.85 -3.64
N GLU A 162 -0.25 24.87 -2.83
CA GLU A 162 -1.32 25.83 -2.49
C GLU A 162 -1.88 26.49 -3.75
N GLY A 163 -3.21 26.57 -3.82
CA GLY A 163 -3.91 27.15 -4.96
C GLY A 163 -3.94 26.28 -6.23
N ILE A 164 -3.21 25.17 -6.29
CA ILE A 164 -3.16 24.30 -7.46
C ILE A 164 -3.99 23.05 -7.24
N GLN A 165 -4.94 22.77 -8.15
CA GLN A 165 -5.73 21.53 -8.11
C GLN A 165 -4.82 20.32 -8.38
N PRO A 166 -5.03 19.18 -7.70
CA PRO A 166 -4.20 17.98 -7.86
C PRO A 166 -4.08 17.49 -9.31
N SER A 167 -5.14 17.58 -10.10
CA SER A 167 -5.12 17.19 -11.52
C SER A 167 -4.25 18.14 -12.35
N VAL A 168 -4.22 19.43 -12.02
CA VAL A 168 -3.35 20.42 -12.67
C VAL A 168 -1.90 20.17 -12.27
N LEU A 169 -1.65 19.93 -10.97
CA LEU A 169 -0.30 19.59 -10.48
C LEU A 169 0.25 18.33 -11.17
N ALA A 170 -0.56 17.24 -11.20
CA ALA A 170 -0.16 16.00 -11.87
C ALA A 170 0.13 16.21 -13.36
N LYS A 171 -0.70 17.03 -14.04
CA LYS A 171 -0.50 17.35 -15.45
C LYS A 171 0.78 18.15 -15.66
N ARG A 172 1.05 19.17 -14.85
CA ARG A 172 2.29 19.96 -14.94
C ARG A 172 3.53 19.11 -14.68
N LEU A 173 3.50 18.26 -13.64
CA LEU A 173 4.59 17.32 -13.35
C LEU A 173 4.90 16.40 -14.55
N LEU A 174 3.84 15.94 -15.25
CA LEU A 174 4.02 15.09 -16.42
C LEU A 174 4.54 15.85 -17.62
N ASP A 175 3.87 16.95 -17.99
CA ASP A 175 4.12 17.65 -19.26
C ASP A 175 5.44 18.46 -19.24
N GLU A 176 5.76 19.09 -18.10
CA GLU A 176 6.92 19.99 -17.97
C GLU A 176 8.18 19.25 -17.49
N TYR A 177 8.01 18.17 -16.70
CA TYR A 177 9.14 17.49 -16.03
C TYR A 177 9.22 15.98 -16.31
N ASN A 178 8.28 15.42 -17.09
CA ASN A 178 8.20 13.98 -17.37
C ASN A 178 8.06 13.10 -16.10
N ILE A 179 7.36 13.62 -15.09
CA ILE A 179 7.14 12.94 -13.80
C ILE A 179 5.68 12.54 -13.70
N TRP A 180 5.42 11.23 -13.74
CA TRP A 180 4.07 10.70 -13.61
C TRP A 180 3.66 10.53 -12.14
N THR A 181 2.50 11.07 -11.77
CA THR A 181 1.93 10.97 -10.42
C THR A 181 0.42 10.71 -10.49
N VAL A 182 -0.19 10.38 -9.36
CA VAL A 182 -1.64 10.15 -9.27
C VAL A 182 -2.29 11.31 -8.53
N ALA A 183 -3.12 12.09 -9.23
CA ALA A 183 -3.93 13.13 -8.62
C ALA A 183 -4.97 12.53 -7.65
N ILE A 184 -5.06 13.09 -6.45
CA ILE A 184 -6.04 12.72 -5.41
C ILE A 184 -6.91 13.94 -5.11
N ASN A 185 -8.19 13.81 -5.45
CA ASN A 185 -9.24 14.80 -5.17
C ASN A 185 -10.23 14.17 -4.17
N GLY A 186 -10.06 14.40 -2.87
CA GLY A 186 -10.90 13.76 -1.87
C GLY A 186 -10.61 14.25 -0.46
N PRO A 187 -10.47 13.36 0.53
CA PRO A 187 -10.18 13.76 1.93
C PRO A 187 -8.88 14.52 2.09
N VAL A 188 -7.94 14.33 1.17
CA VAL A 188 -6.72 15.12 1.02
C VAL A 188 -6.59 15.56 -0.44
N TYR A 189 -6.02 16.74 -0.65
CA TYR A 189 -5.76 17.30 -1.97
C TYR A 189 -4.26 17.26 -2.25
N GLY A 190 -3.87 16.61 -3.35
CA GLY A 190 -2.47 16.51 -3.76
C GLY A 190 -2.21 15.34 -4.70
N CYS A 191 -0.96 15.16 -5.05
CA CYS A 191 -0.50 14.02 -5.84
C CYS A 191 0.04 12.93 -4.93
N ARG A 192 -0.34 11.68 -5.18
CA ARG A 192 0.26 10.52 -4.53
C ARG A 192 1.60 10.20 -5.16
N ILE A 193 2.60 10.11 -4.33
CA ILE A 193 3.99 9.81 -4.69
C ILE A 193 4.34 8.43 -4.13
N THR A 194 4.84 7.55 -4.99
CA THR A 194 5.06 6.14 -4.66
C THR A 194 6.40 5.64 -5.21
N PRO A 195 7.55 6.16 -4.71
CA PRO A 195 8.85 5.61 -5.08
C PRO A 195 8.92 4.13 -4.69
N ASN A 196 9.63 3.34 -5.48
CA ASN A 196 9.88 1.94 -5.19
C ASN A 196 11.39 1.72 -5.02
N ILE A 197 11.80 0.53 -4.61
CA ILE A 197 13.21 0.20 -4.30
C ILE A 197 14.19 0.56 -5.41
N TYR A 198 13.74 0.56 -6.67
CA TYR A 198 14.52 0.90 -7.86
C TYR A 198 14.55 2.41 -8.17
N THR A 199 13.73 3.22 -7.49
CA THR A 199 13.77 4.68 -7.65
C THR A 199 15.09 5.23 -7.11
N THR A 200 15.72 6.11 -7.88
CA THR A 200 17.01 6.71 -7.50
C THR A 200 16.81 8.03 -6.74
N THR A 201 17.85 8.48 -6.06
CA THR A 201 17.86 9.79 -5.40
C THR A 201 17.85 10.93 -6.40
N GLU A 202 18.49 10.75 -7.56
CA GLU A 202 18.53 11.72 -8.67
C GLU A 202 17.12 11.96 -9.24
N GLU A 203 16.31 10.90 -9.40
CA GLU A 203 14.90 11.05 -9.81
C GLU A 203 14.09 11.84 -8.76
N LEU A 204 14.35 11.60 -7.48
CA LEU A 204 13.69 12.33 -6.40
C LEU A 204 14.17 13.78 -6.29
N ASP A 205 15.44 14.07 -6.58
CA ASP A 205 15.95 15.44 -6.66
C ASP A 205 15.28 16.23 -7.78
N GLN A 206 15.08 15.60 -8.95
CA GLN A 206 14.31 16.20 -10.05
C GLN A 206 12.85 16.48 -9.63
N PHE A 207 12.24 15.55 -8.90
CA PHE A 207 10.88 15.75 -8.38
C PHE A 207 10.80 16.90 -7.36
N VAL A 208 11.75 16.99 -6.43
CA VAL A 208 11.83 18.09 -5.46
C VAL A 208 12.01 19.44 -6.17
N LYS A 209 12.89 19.50 -7.16
CA LYS A 209 13.09 20.70 -7.98
C LYS A 209 11.79 21.11 -8.67
N ALA A 210 11.13 20.16 -9.35
CA ALA A 210 9.87 20.41 -10.04
C ALA A 210 8.78 20.95 -9.10
N LEU A 211 8.62 20.36 -7.91
CA LEU A 211 7.66 20.86 -6.92
C LEU A 211 7.93 22.28 -6.48
N LYS A 212 9.19 22.64 -6.22
CA LYS A 212 9.58 24.00 -5.81
C LYS A 212 9.34 25.01 -6.93
N GLU A 213 9.75 24.72 -8.15
CA GLU A 213 9.51 25.58 -9.31
C GLU A 213 8.01 25.80 -9.57
N ILE A 214 7.19 24.75 -9.38
CA ILE A 214 5.73 24.88 -9.50
C ILE A 214 5.14 25.71 -8.36
N ALA A 215 5.66 25.59 -7.14
CA ALA A 215 5.18 26.36 -5.99
C ALA A 215 5.53 27.85 -6.07
N ASP A 216 6.64 28.18 -6.73
CA ASP A 216 7.12 29.57 -6.91
C ASP A 216 6.46 30.27 -8.12
N SER A 217 5.68 29.58 -8.96
CA SER A 217 5.06 30.09 -10.18
C SER A 217 3.61 30.51 -9.98
#